data_d9072b804a489d87a816e2d21d575ec2
#
_entry.id   d9072b804a489d87a816e2d21d575ec2
#
_cell.length_a   1.000
_cell.length_b   1.000
_cell.length_c   1.000
_cell.angle_alpha   90.00
_cell.angle_beta   90.00
_cell.angle_gamma   90.00
#
_symmetry.space_group_name_H-M   'P 1'
#
loop_
_entity.id
_entity.type
_entity.pdbx_description
1 polymer ?
#
loop_
_entity_poly.entity_id
_entity_poly.type
_entity_poly.pdbx_seq_one_letter_code
_entity_poly.pdbx_strand_id
1 'polypeptide(L)'
;MTKHTCVVGQASVPTMNNFSRRSFLAMSAMAPFALRGLSALAPKPAIPVGLELYSVRDGLKKDLDGTVKAVAGLGYQCVEFYAPYWEWSEQQTKDVRKLIDDLGVQCYSTHNASSYVTKENIAKTRDRCGILGCKYVVVASTDVEGQGIDGWRKFADVLNQASEKLAPAKMHAGYHNHKAEFVPIGGVRPMEVLAKNTKPTVMLQLDVGTCLEAGSDPVAWIKANPGRIRSIHCKDWSPDAGKGYTVLFGEGVADWKTIFAAAEHGGGIEYYLIEQEGSRMSELDTARECLKTYRAMRG
;
A
#
# COMPACT_ATOMS: atom_id res chain seq x y z
N MET A 1 -47.65 65.91 39.27
CA MET A 1 -46.65 66.95 39.63
C MET A 1 -45.61 66.30 40.53
N THR A 2 -44.49 65.99 40.13
CA THR A 2 -43.25 65.96 40.93
C THR A 2 -42.11 65.47 39.95
N LYS A 3 -41.17 66.37 39.68
CA LYS A 3 -40.01 66.15 38.90
C LYS A 3 -38.96 65.36 39.69
N HIS A 4 -38.42 64.29 39.14
CA HIS A 4 -37.19 63.67 39.65
C HIS A 4 -36.04 63.87 38.65
N THR A 5 -35.05 64.59 39.13
CA THR A 5 -33.82 64.93 38.50
C THR A 5 -32.84 63.71 38.54
N CYS A 6 -32.37 63.25 37.44
CA CYS A 6 -31.36 62.21 37.36
C CYS A 6 -29.95 62.82 37.36
N VAL A 7 -29.11 62.44 38.33
CA VAL A 7 -27.72 62.85 38.49
C VAL A 7 -26.86 61.86 37.69
N VAL A 8 -26.11 62.41 36.71
CA VAL A 8 -25.15 61.65 35.92
C VAL A 8 -23.81 61.63 36.67
N GLY A 9 -23.38 60.46 37.13
CA GLY A 9 -22.06 60.23 37.71
C GLY A 9 -21.03 60.04 36.63
N GLN A 10 -20.02 60.93 36.60
CA GLN A 10 -18.83 60.82 35.74
C GLN A 10 -17.92 59.71 36.29
N ALA A 11 -17.66 58.66 35.46
CA ALA A 11 -16.63 57.69 35.73
C ALA A 11 -15.26 58.22 35.24
N SER A 12 -14.32 58.29 36.16
CA SER A 12 -12.92 58.67 35.88
C SER A 12 -12.16 57.55 35.15
N VAL A 13 -11.53 57.90 34.04
CA VAL A 13 -10.63 57.03 33.26
C VAL A 13 -9.28 56.93 33.97
N PRO A 14 -8.69 55.78 34.22
CA PRO A 14 -7.35 55.68 34.77
C PRO A 14 -6.29 55.99 33.69
N THR A 15 -5.36 56.85 34.01
CA THR A 15 -4.21 57.22 33.21
C THR A 15 -3.26 56.04 33.02
N MET A 16 -2.89 55.75 31.76
CA MET A 16 -1.87 54.74 31.39
C MET A 16 -0.51 55.17 31.88
N ASN A 17 0.11 54.40 32.75
CA ASN A 17 1.50 54.55 33.13
C ASN A 17 2.45 54.19 31.97
N ASN A 18 3.40 55.10 31.71
CA ASN A 18 4.44 54.94 30.71
C ASN A 18 5.34 53.70 30.99
N PHE A 19 5.23 52.68 30.17
CA PHE A 19 6.22 51.59 30.13
C PHE A 19 7.49 52.12 29.41
N SER A 20 8.64 52.05 30.10
CA SER A 20 9.90 52.48 29.53
C SER A 20 10.39 51.46 28.46
N ARG A 21 11.13 51.96 27.43
CA ARG A 21 11.74 51.13 26.38
C ARG A 21 12.65 49.99 26.90
N ARG A 22 13.14 50.10 28.15
CA ARG A 22 13.94 49.02 28.79
C ARG A 22 13.12 47.82 29.26
N SER A 23 11.86 48.02 29.61
CA SER A 23 10.96 46.91 30.03
C SER A 23 10.51 46.07 28.85
N PHE A 24 10.46 46.64 27.63
CA PHE A 24 10.09 45.91 26.42
C PHE A 24 11.19 44.95 25.91
N LEU A 25 12.48 45.33 26.11
CA LEU A 25 13.63 44.48 25.71
C LEU A 25 13.88 43.30 26.66
N ALA A 26 13.42 43.35 27.91
CA ALA A 26 13.62 42.26 28.85
C ALA A 26 12.57 41.14 28.67
N MET A 27 11.40 41.40 28.05
CA MET A 27 10.40 40.39 27.76
C MET A 27 10.60 39.64 26.43
N SER A 28 11.49 40.19 25.54
CA SER A 28 11.76 39.57 24.22
C SER A 28 12.82 38.45 24.25
N ALA A 29 13.52 38.24 25.36
CA ALA A 29 14.64 37.30 25.45
C ALA A 29 14.24 35.91 26.01
N MET A 30 13.01 35.71 26.48
CA MET A 30 12.53 34.41 27.01
C MET A 30 11.57 33.62 26.11
N ALA A 31 11.23 34.14 24.94
CA ALA A 31 10.26 33.47 24.05
C ALA A 31 10.77 32.34 23.13
N PRO A 32 12.08 32.13 22.89
CA PRO A 32 12.46 31.03 21.98
C PRO A 32 12.61 29.67 22.61
N PHE A 33 12.52 29.50 23.95
CA PHE A 33 12.75 28.20 24.58
C PHE A 33 11.48 27.42 24.93
N ALA A 34 10.31 28.01 24.89
CA ALA A 34 9.04 27.35 25.26
C ALA A 34 8.30 26.70 24.08
N LEU A 35 8.71 26.93 22.80
CA LEU A 35 8.04 26.37 21.62
C LEU A 35 8.74 25.14 21.02
N ARG A 36 9.83 24.65 21.62
CA ARG A 36 10.51 23.44 21.15
C ARG A 36 10.02 22.14 21.75
N GLY A 37 9.02 22.16 22.60
CA GLY A 37 8.55 21.00 23.35
C GLY A 37 7.20 20.40 22.94
N LEU A 38 6.51 20.93 21.94
CA LEU A 38 5.18 20.48 21.51
C LEU A 38 5.09 20.19 20.01
N SER A 39 6.14 19.59 19.43
CA SER A 39 5.89 18.68 18.33
C SER A 39 5.31 17.40 18.94
N ALA A 40 4.07 17.48 19.41
CA ALA A 40 3.25 16.32 19.59
C ALA A 40 3.31 15.57 18.27
N LEU A 41 3.92 14.38 18.28
CA LEU A 41 3.97 13.46 17.15
C LEU A 41 2.53 13.33 16.66
N ALA A 42 2.20 14.00 15.54
CA ALA A 42 0.94 13.72 14.86
C ALA A 42 0.89 12.20 14.67
N PRO A 43 -0.20 11.54 15.05
CA PRO A 43 -0.29 10.11 14.91
C PRO A 43 0.06 9.76 13.47
N LYS A 44 1.03 8.83 13.30
CA LYS A 44 1.43 8.38 11.96
C LYS A 44 0.16 7.94 11.24
N PRO A 45 -0.14 8.45 10.02
CA PRO A 45 -1.36 8.07 9.33
C PRO A 45 -1.42 6.54 9.22
N ALA A 46 -2.61 5.99 9.46
CA ALA A 46 -2.81 4.55 9.37
C ALA A 46 -2.44 4.06 7.97
N ILE A 47 -1.71 2.95 7.88
CA ILE A 47 -1.34 2.36 6.60
C ILE A 47 -2.61 1.81 5.95
N PRO A 48 -2.94 2.20 4.71
CA PRO A 48 -4.16 1.76 4.04
C PRO A 48 -4.20 0.24 3.84
N VAL A 49 -5.39 -0.33 3.94
CA VAL A 49 -5.65 -1.72 3.58
C VAL A 49 -6.55 -1.79 2.35
N GLY A 50 -6.15 -2.58 1.38
CA GLY A 50 -6.84 -2.82 0.13
C GLY A 50 -7.15 -4.28 -0.11
N LEU A 51 -7.81 -4.52 -1.25
CA LEU A 51 -8.07 -5.85 -1.78
C LEU A 51 -7.34 -6.01 -3.13
N GLU A 52 -6.58 -7.07 -3.27
CA GLU A 52 -6.20 -7.55 -4.60
C GLU A 52 -7.44 -8.15 -5.27
N LEU A 53 -7.81 -7.60 -6.43
CA LEU A 53 -9.12 -7.84 -7.04
C LEU A 53 -9.25 -9.20 -7.73
N TYR A 54 -8.16 -9.97 -7.84
CA TYR A 54 -8.23 -11.38 -8.20
C TYR A 54 -9.05 -12.19 -7.18
N SER A 55 -9.10 -11.72 -5.94
CA SER A 55 -9.94 -12.27 -4.87
C SER A 55 -11.43 -12.23 -5.19
N VAL A 56 -11.86 -11.34 -6.06
CA VAL A 56 -13.27 -11.15 -6.50
C VAL A 56 -13.41 -11.22 -8.02
N ARG A 57 -12.54 -12.01 -8.66
CA ARG A 57 -12.39 -12.12 -10.12
C ARG A 57 -13.64 -12.54 -10.86
N ASP A 58 -14.46 -13.41 -10.26
CA ASP A 58 -15.69 -13.89 -10.88
C ASP A 58 -16.80 -12.82 -10.84
N GLY A 59 -16.84 -12.04 -9.76
CA GLY A 59 -17.67 -10.85 -9.65
C GLY A 59 -17.25 -9.80 -10.69
N LEU A 60 -15.95 -9.48 -10.79
CA LEU A 60 -15.42 -8.49 -11.74
C LEU A 60 -15.69 -8.85 -13.20
N LYS A 61 -15.62 -10.13 -13.58
CA LYS A 61 -15.94 -10.61 -14.93
C LYS A 61 -17.42 -10.38 -15.29
N LYS A 62 -18.30 -10.46 -14.30
CA LYS A 62 -19.76 -10.31 -14.50
C LYS A 62 -20.18 -8.85 -14.47
N ASP A 63 -19.68 -8.10 -13.50
CA ASP A 63 -20.04 -6.70 -13.24
C ASP A 63 -18.87 -6.01 -12.54
N LEU A 64 -18.01 -5.36 -13.31
CA LEU A 64 -16.83 -4.65 -12.79
C LEU A 64 -17.25 -3.54 -11.83
N ASP A 65 -18.17 -2.67 -12.26
CA ASP A 65 -18.59 -1.50 -11.50
C ASP A 65 -19.28 -1.89 -10.18
N GLY A 66 -20.21 -2.83 -10.25
CA GLY A 66 -20.92 -3.33 -9.07
C GLY A 66 -19.99 -4.02 -8.09
N THR A 67 -18.99 -4.78 -8.58
CA THR A 67 -18.03 -5.47 -7.73
C THR A 67 -17.09 -4.48 -7.04
N VAL A 68 -16.55 -3.48 -7.77
CA VAL A 68 -15.70 -2.43 -7.18
C VAL A 68 -16.48 -1.61 -6.13
N LYS A 69 -17.75 -1.26 -6.42
CA LYS A 69 -18.65 -0.61 -5.45
C LYS A 69 -18.87 -1.46 -4.19
N ALA A 70 -19.06 -2.77 -4.36
CA ALA A 70 -19.23 -3.68 -3.23
C ALA A 70 -17.96 -3.77 -2.37
N VAL A 71 -16.78 -3.87 -2.99
CA VAL A 71 -15.48 -3.86 -2.29
C VAL A 71 -15.26 -2.56 -1.52
N ALA A 72 -15.52 -1.42 -2.15
CA ALA A 72 -15.48 -0.11 -1.48
C ALA A 72 -16.47 -0.05 -0.30
N GLY A 73 -17.70 -0.56 -0.49
CA GLY A 73 -18.74 -0.63 0.53
C GLY A 73 -18.39 -1.49 1.74
N LEU A 74 -17.49 -2.48 1.61
CA LEU A 74 -16.91 -3.22 2.73
C LEU A 74 -15.95 -2.36 3.55
N GLY A 75 -15.43 -1.28 2.96
CA GLY A 75 -14.53 -0.34 3.61
C GLY A 75 -13.05 -0.58 3.31
N TYR A 76 -12.71 -1.24 2.22
CA TYR A 76 -11.36 -1.26 1.67
C TYR A 76 -10.97 0.14 1.19
N GLN A 77 -9.75 0.57 1.47
CA GLN A 77 -9.25 1.92 1.19
C GLN A 77 -8.51 2.00 -0.14
N CYS A 78 -8.04 0.85 -0.63
CA CYS A 78 -7.40 0.74 -1.93
C CYS A 78 -7.71 -0.60 -2.60
N VAL A 79 -7.42 -0.68 -3.88
CA VAL A 79 -7.56 -1.89 -4.70
C VAL A 79 -6.32 -2.07 -5.57
N GLU A 80 -6.04 -3.31 -5.93
CA GLU A 80 -5.05 -3.65 -6.94
C GLU A 80 -5.76 -4.39 -8.08
N PHE A 81 -5.71 -3.80 -9.28
CA PHE A 81 -6.23 -4.45 -10.49
C PHE A 81 -5.20 -5.44 -11.03
N TYR A 82 -5.66 -6.58 -11.55
CA TYR A 82 -4.82 -7.58 -12.17
C TYR A 82 -4.90 -7.54 -13.72
N ALA A 83 -4.14 -8.38 -14.40
CA ALA A 83 -3.86 -8.34 -15.82
C ALA A 83 -4.99 -7.91 -16.79
N PRO A 84 -6.29 -8.28 -16.65
CA PRO A 84 -7.35 -7.85 -17.57
C PRO A 84 -7.49 -6.35 -17.78
N TYR A 85 -7.08 -5.50 -16.83
CA TYR A 85 -7.13 -4.05 -16.95
C TYR A 85 -6.32 -3.53 -18.15
N TRP A 86 -5.30 -4.25 -18.56
CA TRP A 86 -4.39 -3.86 -19.64
C TRP A 86 -5.08 -3.83 -21.01
N GLU A 87 -6.14 -4.62 -21.18
CA GLU A 87 -6.95 -4.66 -22.41
C GLU A 87 -8.02 -3.57 -22.47
N TRP A 88 -8.27 -2.85 -21.40
CA TRP A 88 -9.24 -1.77 -21.40
C TRP A 88 -8.88 -0.69 -22.42
N SER A 89 -9.89 -0.08 -23.05
CA SER A 89 -9.70 1.14 -23.81
C SER A 89 -9.24 2.28 -22.88
N GLU A 90 -8.69 3.34 -23.44
CA GLU A 90 -8.34 4.52 -22.65
C GLU A 90 -9.56 5.11 -21.95
N GLN A 91 -10.70 5.15 -22.65
CA GLN A 91 -11.94 5.65 -22.07
C GLN A 91 -12.41 4.77 -20.92
N GLN A 92 -12.42 3.46 -21.08
CA GLN A 92 -12.78 2.53 -20.01
C GLN A 92 -11.86 2.68 -18.79
N THR A 93 -10.54 2.89 -19.00
CA THR A 93 -9.61 3.14 -17.91
C THR A 93 -9.95 4.44 -17.17
N LYS A 94 -10.35 5.51 -17.90
CA LYS A 94 -10.82 6.79 -17.32
C LYS A 94 -12.12 6.63 -16.54
N ASP A 95 -13.04 5.82 -17.04
CA ASP A 95 -14.32 5.56 -16.39
C ASP A 95 -14.10 4.80 -15.07
N VAL A 96 -13.23 3.79 -15.07
CA VAL A 96 -12.84 3.06 -13.85
C VAL A 96 -12.09 3.98 -12.89
N ARG A 97 -11.20 4.86 -13.37
CA ARG A 97 -10.55 5.86 -12.51
C ARG A 97 -11.58 6.75 -11.83
N LYS A 98 -12.53 7.28 -12.60
CA LYS A 98 -13.61 8.09 -12.03
C LYS A 98 -14.42 7.32 -11.01
N LEU A 99 -14.74 6.05 -11.27
CA LEU A 99 -15.47 5.19 -10.34
C LEU A 99 -14.74 5.07 -8.99
N ILE A 100 -13.43 4.73 -9.00
CA ILE A 100 -12.68 4.58 -7.75
C ILE A 100 -12.49 5.91 -7.02
N ASP A 101 -12.35 7.04 -7.73
CA ASP A 101 -12.30 8.38 -7.15
C ASP A 101 -13.62 8.75 -6.46
N ASP A 102 -14.76 8.52 -7.12
CA ASP A 102 -16.10 8.78 -6.57
C ASP A 102 -16.36 7.93 -5.30
N LEU A 103 -15.74 6.77 -5.20
CA LEU A 103 -15.82 5.87 -4.04
C LEU A 103 -14.79 6.17 -2.95
N GLY A 104 -13.85 7.09 -3.19
CA GLY A 104 -12.77 7.39 -2.27
C GLY A 104 -11.72 6.28 -2.13
N VAL A 105 -11.64 5.36 -3.10
CA VAL A 105 -10.72 4.22 -3.13
C VAL A 105 -9.51 4.55 -3.99
N GLN A 106 -8.31 4.14 -3.56
CA GLN A 106 -7.07 4.37 -4.31
C GLN A 106 -6.63 3.10 -5.06
N CYS A 107 -5.90 3.27 -6.16
CA CYS A 107 -5.19 2.19 -6.84
C CYS A 107 -3.70 2.51 -6.82
N TYR A 108 -2.96 1.92 -5.87
CA TYR A 108 -1.52 2.18 -5.74
C TYR A 108 -0.67 1.33 -6.68
N SER A 109 -1.14 0.15 -7.04
CA SER A 109 -0.44 -0.82 -7.87
C SER A 109 -1.40 -1.61 -8.75
N THR A 110 -0.80 -2.26 -9.76
CA THR A 110 -1.48 -3.24 -10.61
C THR A 110 -0.61 -4.48 -10.75
N HIS A 111 -1.23 -5.68 -10.82
CA HIS A 111 -0.58 -6.91 -11.21
C HIS A 111 -0.49 -7.07 -12.72
N ASN A 112 0.69 -7.41 -13.21
CA ASN A 112 1.04 -7.43 -14.62
C ASN A 112 1.70 -8.76 -15.02
N ALA A 113 1.50 -9.16 -16.27
CA ALA A 113 2.37 -10.14 -16.89
C ALA A 113 3.74 -9.51 -17.23
N SER A 114 4.81 -10.31 -17.26
CA SER A 114 6.15 -9.86 -17.66
C SER A 114 6.18 -9.20 -19.03
N SER A 115 5.33 -9.65 -19.96
CA SER A 115 5.19 -9.06 -21.29
C SER A 115 4.71 -7.60 -21.28
N TYR A 116 4.03 -7.13 -20.22
CA TYR A 116 3.52 -5.76 -20.15
C TYR A 116 4.60 -4.73 -19.79
N VAL A 117 5.73 -5.18 -19.28
CA VAL A 117 6.86 -4.32 -18.92
C VAL A 117 8.05 -4.39 -19.89
N THR A 118 7.88 -5.07 -21.03
CA THR A 118 8.88 -5.09 -22.09
C THR A 118 9.02 -3.72 -22.77
N LYS A 119 10.11 -3.53 -23.52
CA LYS A 119 10.37 -2.28 -24.25
C LYS A 119 9.20 -1.86 -25.14
N GLU A 120 8.52 -2.83 -25.75
CA GLU A 120 7.42 -2.63 -26.69
C GLU A 120 6.13 -2.19 -25.98
N ASN A 121 5.87 -2.70 -24.77
CA ASN A 121 4.60 -2.57 -24.10
C ASN A 121 4.59 -1.58 -22.93
N ILE A 122 5.76 -1.25 -22.39
CA ILE A 122 5.88 -0.42 -21.18
C ILE A 122 5.19 0.96 -21.29
N ALA A 123 5.14 1.53 -22.51
CA ALA A 123 4.47 2.81 -22.73
C ALA A 123 2.96 2.69 -22.49
N LYS A 124 2.29 1.67 -23.06
CA LYS A 124 0.87 1.38 -22.85
C LYS A 124 0.59 1.13 -21.36
N THR A 125 1.43 0.33 -20.72
CA THR A 125 1.30 0.00 -19.28
C THR A 125 1.41 1.25 -18.42
N ARG A 126 2.44 2.08 -18.65
CA ARG A 126 2.62 3.37 -17.97
C ARG A 126 1.38 4.26 -18.11
N ASP A 127 0.85 4.39 -19.32
CA ASP A 127 -0.27 5.29 -19.60
C ASP A 127 -1.55 4.77 -18.92
N ARG A 128 -1.84 3.46 -18.95
CA ARG A 128 -2.96 2.85 -18.23
C ARG A 128 -2.84 3.02 -16.71
N CYS A 129 -1.68 2.65 -16.16
CA CYS A 129 -1.39 2.81 -14.73
C CYS A 129 -1.42 4.28 -14.30
N GLY A 130 -0.97 5.20 -15.16
CA GLY A 130 -1.03 6.63 -14.91
C GLY A 130 -2.45 7.16 -14.79
N ILE A 131 -3.35 6.74 -15.68
CA ILE A 131 -4.78 7.08 -15.61
C ILE A 131 -5.37 6.53 -14.30
N LEU A 132 -5.07 5.28 -13.92
CA LEU A 132 -5.55 4.68 -12.67
C LEU A 132 -4.96 5.34 -11.41
N GLY A 133 -3.87 6.10 -11.55
CA GLY A 133 -3.20 6.76 -10.42
C GLY A 133 -2.20 5.88 -9.70
N CYS A 134 -1.73 4.81 -10.35
CA CYS A 134 -0.79 3.87 -9.75
C CYS A 134 0.59 4.51 -9.52
N LYS A 135 1.20 4.11 -8.43
CA LYS A 135 2.60 4.39 -8.11
C LYS A 135 3.52 3.22 -8.52
N TYR A 136 2.97 2.01 -8.52
CA TYR A 136 3.71 0.79 -8.78
C TYR A 136 3.10 -0.03 -9.91
N VAL A 137 3.96 -0.51 -10.80
CA VAL A 137 3.66 -1.48 -11.86
C VAL A 137 4.32 -2.79 -11.45
N VAL A 138 3.55 -3.70 -10.86
CA VAL A 138 4.08 -4.93 -10.25
C VAL A 138 3.91 -6.09 -11.21
N VAL A 139 5.00 -6.77 -11.54
CA VAL A 139 4.94 -8.03 -12.30
C VAL A 139 4.63 -9.17 -11.33
N ALA A 140 3.54 -9.89 -11.61
CA ALA A 140 3.07 -11.01 -10.81
C ALA A 140 3.09 -12.34 -11.58
N SER A 141 3.42 -12.34 -12.87
CA SER A 141 3.61 -13.56 -13.65
C SER A 141 4.72 -13.41 -14.67
N THR A 142 5.55 -14.44 -14.80
CA THR A 142 6.68 -14.48 -15.72
C THR A 142 6.85 -15.89 -16.28
N ASP A 143 7.49 -15.99 -17.42
CA ASP A 143 7.82 -17.23 -18.13
C ASP A 143 9.30 -17.65 -17.95
N VAL A 144 10.00 -17.04 -17.00
CA VAL A 144 11.46 -17.30 -16.81
C VAL A 144 11.76 -18.52 -15.93
N GLU A 145 10.76 -19.12 -15.29
CA GLU A 145 10.97 -20.25 -14.36
C GLU A 145 11.74 -21.42 -14.98
N GLY A 146 11.47 -21.77 -16.22
CA GLY A 146 12.19 -22.83 -16.96
C GLY A 146 13.59 -22.46 -17.44
N GLN A 147 14.02 -21.20 -17.25
CA GLN A 147 15.31 -20.69 -17.78
C GLN A 147 16.43 -20.71 -16.71
N GLY A 148 16.17 -21.29 -15.53
CA GLY A 148 17.13 -21.35 -14.43
C GLY A 148 17.51 -19.97 -13.88
N ILE A 149 18.56 -19.92 -13.09
CA ILE A 149 19.02 -18.69 -12.42
C ILE A 149 19.41 -17.57 -13.41
N ASP A 150 19.93 -17.92 -14.57
CA ASP A 150 20.31 -16.92 -15.57
C ASP A 150 19.09 -16.24 -16.22
N GLY A 151 17.96 -16.94 -16.34
CA GLY A 151 16.69 -16.33 -16.70
C GLY A 151 16.26 -15.25 -15.72
N TRP A 152 16.36 -15.53 -14.43
CA TRP A 152 16.05 -14.57 -13.37
C TRP A 152 16.98 -13.35 -13.34
N ARG A 153 18.28 -13.54 -13.66
CA ARG A 153 19.21 -12.40 -13.82
C ARG A 153 18.81 -11.50 -14.98
N LYS A 154 18.51 -12.09 -16.15
CA LYS A 154 18.03 -11.34 -17.32
C LYS A 154 16.70 -10.62 -17.01
N PHE A 155 15.82 -11.25 -16.27
CA PHE A 155 14.55 -10.64 -15.89
C PHE A 155 14.75 -9.48 -14.89
N ALA A 156 15.72 -9.55 -14.00
CA ALA A 156 16.11 -8.40 -13.17
C ALA A 156 16.51 -7.17 -14.02
N ASP A 157 17.21 -7.39 -15.14
CA ASP A 157 17.54 -6.32 -16.09
C ASP A 157 16.27 -5.74 -16.76
N VAL A 158 15.28 -6.58 -17.09
CA VAL A 158 13.99 -6.12 -17.62
C VAL A 158 13.29 -5.21 -16.61
N LEU A 159 13.24 -5.61 -15.33
CA LEU A 159 12.64 -4.80 -14.27
C LEU A 159 13.38 -3.47 -14.05
N ASN A 160 14.71 -3.48 -14.15
CA ASN A 160 15.53 -2.28 -14.08
C ASN A 160 15.23 -1.30 -15.22
N GLN A 161 15.14 -1.80 -16.44
CA GLN A 161 14.79 -1.00 -17.63
C GLN A 161 13.36 -0.46 -17.53
N ALA A 162 12.40 -1.29 -17.08
CA ALA A 162 11.03 -0.86 -16.82
C ALA A 162 10.99 0.26 -15.79
N SER A 163 11.73 0.13 -14.68
CA SER A 163 11.80 1.17 -13.64
C SER A 163 12.31 2.50 -14.19
N GLU A 164 13.33 2.47 -15.10
CA GLU A 164 13.83 3.69 -15.77
C GLU A 164 12.78 4.34 -16.68
N LYS A 165 11.99 3.54 -17.40
CA LYS A 165 10.93 4.04 -18.30
C LYS A 165 9.70 4.57 -17.54
N LEU A 166 9.46 4.08 -16.35
CA LEU A 166 8.37 4.50 -15.46
C LEU A 166 8.74 5.76 -14.64
N ALA A 167 10.01 5.97 -14.34
CA ALA A 167 10.48 7.06 -13.48
C ALA A 167 10.02 8.48 -13.89
N PRO A 168 9.99 8.87 -15.19
CA PRO A 168 9.49 10.19 -15.61
C PRO A 168 8.03 10.44 -15.21
N ALA A 169 7.22 9.36 -15.10
CA ALA A 169 5.83 9.40 -14.63
C ALA A 169 5.71 9.25 -13.10
N LYS A 170 6.85 9.28 -12.37
CA LYS A 170 6.91 9.05 -10.91
C LYS A 170 6.36 7.67 -10.49
N MET A 171 6.45 6.70 -11.38
CA MET A 171 6.10 5.30 -11.13
C MET A 171 7.34 4.43 -10.98
N HIS A 172 7.17 3.28 -10.35
CA HIS A 172 8.21 2.30 -10.12
C HIS A 172 7.79 0.92 -10.61
N ALA A 173 8.74 0.14 -11.13
CA ALA A 173 8.52 -1.28 -11.34
C ALA A 173 8.53 -2.02 -10.01
N GLY A 174 7.86 -3.17 -9.96
CA GLY A 174 7.88 -4.09 -8.83
C GLY A 174 7.79 -5.53 -9.27
N TYR A 175 8.05 -6.43 -8.34
CA TYR A 175 7.85 -7.86 -8.51
C TYR A 175 7.09 -8.42 -7.31
N HIS A 176 6.07 -9.24 -7.59
CA HIS A 176 5.31 -10.00 -6.63
C HIS A 176 5.74 -11.47 -6.70
N ASN A 177 6.06 -12.05 -5.56
CA ASN A 177 6.49 -13.44 -5.48
C ASN A 177 5.32 -14.42 -5.41
N HIS A 178 5.59 -15.62 -5.93
CA HIS A 178 4.88 -16.84 -5.59
C HIS A 178 5.83 -17.81 -4.87
N LYS A 179 5.38 -19.05 -4.68
CA LYS A 179 6.19 -20.10 -4.04
C LYS A 179 7.50 -20.38 -4.78
N ALA A 180 7.44 -20.43 -6.12
CA ALA A 180 8.57 -20.84 -6.96
C ALA A 180 9.83 -19.99 -6.74
N GLU A 181 9.67 -18.69 -6.52
CA GLU A 181 10.80 -17.77 -6.34
C GLU A 181 11.54 -17.94 -5.02
N PHE A 182 10.91 -18.59 -4.04
CA PHE A 182 11.54 -18.95 -2.77
C PHE A 182 12.12 -20.38 -2.75
N VAL A 183 11.84 -21.20 -3.77
CA VAL A 183 12.41 -22.55 -3.91
C VAL A 183 13.79 -22.44 -4.59
N PRO A 184 14.88 -22.96 -3.97
CA PRO A 184 16.21 -22.85 -4.55
C PRO A 184 16.38 -23.61 -5.89
N ILE A 185 16.99 -22.96 -6.84
CA ILE A 185 17.48 -23.54 -8.11
C ILE A 185 19.00 -23.60 -8.00
N GLY A 186 19.58 -24.79 -7.92
CA GLY A 186 21.02 -24.95 -7.75
C GLY A 186 21.56 -24.29 -6.46
N GLY A 187 20.75 -24.27 -5.38
CA GLY A 187 21.12 -23.68 -4.11
C GLY A 187 20.89 -22.15 -3.99
N VAL A 188 20.38 -21.49 -5.04
CA VAL A 188 20.11 -20.05 -5.08
C VAL A 188 18.61 -19.81 -5.28
N ARG A 189 18.01 -18.96 -4.46
CA ARG A 189 16.59 -18.60 -4.60
C ARG A 189 16.40 -17.51 -5.67
N PRO A 190 15.49 -17.66 -6.62
CA PRO A 190 15.17 -16.63 -7.61
C PRO A 190 14.85 -15.27 -6.98
N MET A 191 14.13 -15.22 -5.87
CA MET A 191 13.79 -13.98 -5.19
C MET A 191 15.05 -13.24 -4.68
N GLU A 192 16.08 -13.97 -4.22
CA GLU A 192 17.37 -13.39 -3.82
C GLU A 192 18.13 -12.82 -5.04
N VAL A 193 18.02 -13.49 -6.20
CA VAL A 193 18.58 -12.99 -7.46
C VAL A 193 17.92 -11.67 -7.84
N LEU A 194 16.61 -11.59 -7.80
CA LEU A 194 15.88 -10.35 -8.07
C LEU A 194 16.26 -9.24 -7.07
N ALA A 195 16.28 -9.53 -5.78
CA ALA A 195 16.63 -8.55 -4.75
C ALA A 195 18.05 -7.99 -4.97
N LYS A 196 19.02 -8.85 -5.32
CA LYS A 196 20.42 -8.47 -5.52
C LYS A 196 20.69 -7.73 -6.83
N ASN A 197 19.97 -8.08 -7.91
CA ASN A 197 20.26 -7.58 -9.25
C ASN A 197 19.30 -6.49 -9.73
N THR A 198 18.28 -6.13 -8.94
CA THR A 198 17.42 -5.00 -9.25
C THR A 198 17.78 -3.76 -8.45
N LYS A 199 17.52 -2.58 -9.04
CA LYS A 199 17.72 -1.28 -8.39
C LYS A 199 16.88 -1.15 -7.13
N PRO A 200 17.30 -0.37 -6.13
CA PRO A 200 16.51 -0.11 -4.90
C PRO A 200 15.12 0.49 -5.17
N THR A 201 14.93 1.10 -6.34
CA THR A 201 13.64 1.65 -6.78
C THR A 201 12.65 0.60 -7.24
N VAL A 202 13.10 -0.62 -7.56
CA VAL A 202 12.23 -1.75 -7.87
C VAL A 202 11.65 -2.30 -6.58
N MET A 203 10.33 -2.24 -6.45
CA MET A 203 9.60 -2.74 -5.29
C MET A 203 9.61 -4.27 -5.26
N LEU A 204 9.74 -4.84 -4.07
CA LEU A 204 9.55 -6.27 -3.82
C LEU A 204 8.25 -6.43 -3.03
N GLN A 205 7.15 -6.70 -3.72
CA GLN A 205 5.86 -6.96 -3.10
C GLN A 205 5.89 -8.38 -2.53
N LEU A 206 5.68 -8.52 -1.23
CA LEU A 206 5.75 -9.81 -0.55
C LEU A 206 4.38 -10.46 -0.43
N ASP A 207 4.18 -11.61 -1.05
CA ASP A 207 3.11 -12.54 -0.70
C ASP A 207 3.57 -13.43 0.46
N VAL A 208 2.91 -13.29 1.60
CA VAL A 208 3.27 -13.99 2.84
C VAL A 208 2.92 -15.48 2.75
N GLY A 209 1.75 -15.81 2.21
CA GLY A 209 1.29 -17.19 2.12
C GLY A 209 2.20 -18.05 1.25
N THR A 210 2.58 -17.55 0.08
CA THR A 210 3.46 -18.29 -0.84
C THR A 210 4.90 -18.35 -0.34
N CYS A 211 5.37 -17.34 0.39
CA CYS A 211 6.65 -17.36 1.10
C CYS A 211 6.68 -18.47 2.16
N LEU A 212 5.62 -18.58 2.99
CA LEU A 212 5.48 -19.60 4.02
C LEU A 212 5.33 -21.01 3.42
N GLU A 213 4.56 -21.17 2.34
CA GLU A 213 4.43 -22.45 1.62
C GLU A 213 5.76 -22.98 1.10
N ALA A 214 6.64 -22.07 0.69
CA ALA A 214 8.01 -22.40 0.28
C ALA A 214 8.95 -22.74 1.46
N GLY A 215 8.47 -22.71 2.70
CA GLY A 215 9.28 -22.89 3.91
C GLY A 215 10.21 -21.73 4.22
N SER A 216 9.94 -20.55 3.69
CA SER A 216 10.72 -19.33 3.91
C SER A 216 10.10 -18.47 5.02
N ASP A 217 10.95 -17.67 5.69
CA ASP A 217 10.54 -16.76 6.76
C ASP A 217 10.27 -15.35 6.20
N PRO A 218 9.01 -14.88 6.18
CA PRO A 218 8.66 -13.56 5.70
C PRO A 218 9.29 -12.43 6.51
N VAL A 219 9.49 -12.62 7.82
CA VAL A 219 10.11 -11.61 8.69
C VAL A 219 11.59 -11.47 8.38
N ALA A 220 12.30 -12.58 8.18
CA ALA A 220 13.70 -12.57 7.76
C ALA A 220 13.85 -11.91 6.39
N TRP A 221 12.92 -12.20 5.45
CA TRP A 221 12.90 -11.59 4.12
C TRP A 221 12.70 -10.06 4.18
N ILE A 222 11.74 -9.58 4.97
CA ILE A 222 11.49 -8.14 5.17
C ILE A 222 12.75 -7.46 5.72
N LYS A 223 13.38 -8.03 6.75
CA LYS A 223 14.60 -7.50 7.38
C LYS A 223 15.81 -7.46 6.44
N ALA A 224 15.90 -8.44 5.53
CA ALA A 224 16.98 -8.51 4.54
C ALA A 224 16.83 -7.49 3.40
N ASN A 225 15.62 -6.92 3.21
CA ASN A 225 15.31 -6.01 2.09
C ASN A 225 14.73 -4.67 2.60
N PRO A 226 15.45 -3.91 3.44
CA PRO A 226 14.94 -2.70 4.07
C PRO A 226 14.53 -1.66 3.02
N GLY A 227 13.36 -1.05 3.24
CA GLY A 227 12.81 0.00 2.37
C GLY A 227 12.30 -0.48 1.02
N ARG A 228 12.33 -1.79 0.71
CA ARG A 228 11.88 -2.34 -0.58
C ARG A 228 10.53 -3.04 -0.54
N ILE A 229 10.05 -3.41 0.65
CA ILE A 229 8.75 -4.07 0.85
C ILE A 229 7.67 -3.00 1.00
N ARG A 230 7.26 -2.40 -0.15
CA ARG A 230 6.31 -1.27 -0.17
C ARG A 230 4.86 -1.72 0.00
N SER A 231 4.55 -2.97 -0.33
CA SER A 231 3.27 -3.60 -0.03
C SER A 231 3.46 -5.08 0.29
N ILE A 232 2.49 -5.60 1.02
CA ILE A 232 2.41 -7.01 1.40
C ILE A 232 1.03 -7.52 0.99
N HIS A 233 1.00 -8.67 0.31
CA HIS A 233 -0.22 -9.46 0.17
C HIS A 233 -0.46 -10.24 1.46
N CYS A 234 -1.52 -9.84 2.14
CA CYS A 234 -2.02 -10.47 3.35
C CYS A 234 -2.82 -11.72 2.97
N LYS A 235 -2.11 -12.71 2.46
CA LYS A 235 -2.59 -14.03 2.09
C LYS A 235 -2.08 -15.02 3.11
N ASP A 236 -2.96 -15.78 3.72
CA ASP A 236 -2.57 -16.80 4.69
C ASP A 236 -2.49 -18.18 4.04
N TRP A 237 -1.82 -19.08 4.69
CA TRP A 237 -1.61 -20.44 4.23
C TRP A 237 -1.59 -21.41 5.41
N SER A 238 -2.04 -22.66 5.19
CA SER A 238 -1.97 -23.72 6.18
C SER A 238 -1.34 -24.99 5.57
N PRO A 239 -0.40 -25.63 6.29
CA PRO A 239 0.17 -26.91 5.90
C PRO A 239 -0.80 -28.08 6.10
N ASP A 240 -1.94 -27.86 6.76
CA ASP A 240 -2.92 -28.91 7.05
C ASP A 240 -3.51 -29.47 5.75
N ALA A 241 -3.64 -30.79 5.69
CA ALA A 241 -4.15 -31.46 4.49
C ALA A 241 -5.52 -30.91 4.07
N GLY A 242 -5.63 -30.50 2.81
CA GLY A 242 -6.85 -29.97 2.22
C GLY A 242 -7.19 -28.52 2.57
N LYS A 243 -6.38 -27.83 3.40
CA LYS A 243 -6.58 -26.43 3.72
C LYS A 243 -5.84 -25.49 2.76
N GLY A 244 -4.49 -25.56 2.71
CA GLY A 244 -3.70 -24.70 1.81
C GLY A 244 -4.10 -23.24 1.89
N TYR A 245 -4.43 -22.63 0.74
CA TYR A 245 -4.91 -21.26 0.61
C TYR A 245 -6.41 -21.06 0.81
N THR A 246 -7.17 -22.10 1.19
CA THR A 246 -8.61 -21.96 1.49
C THR A 246 -8.87 -21.40 2.89
N VAL A 247 -7.84 -21.31 3.73
CA VAL A 247 -7.90 -20.62 5.03
C VAL A 247 -8.04 -19.11 4.82
N LEU A 248 -8.84 -18.46 5.64
CA LEU A 248 -8.98 -17.02 5.60
C LEU A 248 -7.77 -16.35 6.24
N PHE A 249 -7.60 -15.05 5.97
CA PHE A 249 -6.61 -14.24 6.66
C PHE A 249 -6.73 -14.40 8.19
N GLY A 250 -5.63 -14.82 8.83
CA GLY A 250 -5.55 -15.06 10.27
C GLY A 250 -5.94 -16.47 10.71
N GLU A 251 -6.35 -17.36 9.79
CA GLU A 251 -6.65 -18.78 10.08
C GLU A 251 -5.48 -19.72 9.75
N GLY A 252 -4.42 -19.21 9.10
CA GLY A 252 -3.24 -19.97 8.69
C GLY A 252 -2.12 -19.94 9.72
N VAL A 253 -0.88 -20.13 9.24
CA VAL A 253 0.32 -20.19 10.08
C VAL A 253 1.12 -18.90 10.16
N ALA A 254 0.68 -17.82 9.51
CA ALA A 254 1.38 -16.57 9.49
C ALA A 254 1.32 -15.85 10.86
N ASP A 255 2.49 -15.52 11.43
CA ASP A 255 2.57 -14.62 12.59
C ASP A 255 2.41 -13.16 12.14
N TRP A 256 1.15 -12.77 11.85
CA TRP A 256 0.82 -11.44 11.34
C TRP A 256 1.31 -10.32 12.23
N LYS A 257 1.30 -10.50 13.54
CA LYS A 257 1.78 -9.49 14.50
C LYS A 257 3.26 -9.17 14.26
N THR A 258 4.09 -10.18 14.17
CA THR A 258 5.53 -10.03 13.94
C THR A 258 5.83 -9.55 12.52
N ILE A 259 5.06 -10.00 11.52
CA ILE A 259 5.18 -9.57 10.12
C ILE A 259 4.87 -8.08 9.98
N PHE A 260 3.75 -7.60 10.52
CA PHE A 260 3.40 -6.18 10.50
C PHE A 260 4.44 -5.32 11.21
N ALA A 261 4.88 -5.75 12.40
CA ALA A 261 5.92 -5.02 13.14
C ALA A 261 7.22 -4.90 12.33
N ALA A 262 7.67 -5.95 11.66
CA ALA A 262 8.86 -5.92 10.81
C ALA A 262 8.67 -5.00 9.59
N ALA A 263 7.52 -5.10 8.91
CA ALA A 263 7.20 -4.29 7.73
C ALA A 263 7.18 -2.79 8.05
N GLU A 264 6.57 -2.42 9.17
CA GLU A 264 6.41 -1.02 9.59
C GLU A 264 7.68 -0.43 10.20
N HIS A 265 8.55 -1.26 10.78
CA HIS A 265 9.81 -0.78 11.35
C HIS A 265 10.88 -0.53 10.28
N GLY A 266 11.04 -1.40 9.30
CA GLY A 266 12.15 -1.32 8.34
C GLY A 266 11.82 -1.73 6.91
N GLY A 267 10.67 -2.36 6.66
CA GLY A 267 10.27 -2.83 5.32
C GLY A 267 9.97 -1.71 4.33
N GLY A 268 9.53 -0.55 4.83
CA GLY A 268 9.14 0.59 4.01
C GLY A 268 7.70 0.52 3.50
N ILE A 269 6.86 -0.22 4.20
CA ILE A 269 5.46 -0.49 3.85
C ILE A 269 4.66 0.81 3.64
N GLU A 270 3.90 0.87 2.57
CA GLU A 270 3.02 1.99 2.21
C GLU A 270 1.54 1.59 2.24
N TYR A 271 1.21 0.34 1.94
CA TYR A 271 -0.17 -0.20 1.97
C TYR A 271 -0.14 -1.73 2.10
N TYR A 272 -1.22 -2.29 2.60
CA TYR A 272 -1.48 -3.74 2.65
C TYR A 272 -2.56 -4.12 1.66
N LEU A 273 -2.47 -5.32 1.11
CA LEU A 273 -3.48 -5.89 0.22
C LEU A 273 -3.91 -7.25 0.77
N ILE A 274 -5.17 -7.40 1.09
CA ILE A 274 -5.74 -8.71 1.37
C ILE A 274 -5.89 -9.44 0.04
N GLU A 275 -5.49 -10.70 -0.01
CA GLU A 275 -5.69 -11.58 -1.15
C GLU A 275 -6.24 -12.92 -0.69
N GLN A 276 -7.24 -13.43 -1.42
CA GLN A 276 -7.82 -14.73 -1.19
C GLN A 276 -8.26 -15.37 -2.51
N GLU A 277 -7.66 -16.51 -2.86
CA GLU A 277 -7.91 -17.13 -4.16
C GLU A 277 -9.06 -18.12 -4.16
N GLY A 278 -9.66 -18.37 -3.03
CA GLY A 278 -10.81 -19.23 -2.83
C GLY A 278 -11.04 -19.50 -1.36
N SER A 279 -12.26 -19.82 -0.98
CA SER A 279 -12.63 -20.19 0.39
C SER A 279 -13.92 -21.01 0.40
N ARG A 280 -14.41 -21.31 1.60
CA ARG A 280 -15.72 -21.93 1.87
C ARG A 280 -16.92 -20.98 1.64
N MET A 281 -16.69 -19.72 1.31
CA MET A 281 -17.70 -18.66 1.19
C MET A 281 -17.68 -18.03 -0.20
N SER A 282 -18.66 -17.17 -0.48
CA SER A 282 -18.62 -16.33 -1.66
C SER A 282 -17.41 -15.36 -1.64
N GLU A 283 -16.96 -14.89 -2.81
CA GLU A 283 -15.82 -13.96 -2.92
C GLU A 283 -15.99 -12.71 -2.02
N LEU A 284 -17.17 -12.08 -2.05
CA LEU A 284 -17.44 -10.87 -1.27
C LEU A 284 -17.57 -11.15 0.25
N ASP A 285 -18.15 -12.31 0.63
CA ASP A 285 -18.20 -12.68 2.04
C ASP A 285 -16.82 -13.03 2.57
N THR A 286 -16.00 -13.69 1.75
CA THR A 286 -14.58 -13.95 2.03
C THR A 286 -13.82 -12.64 2.26
N ALA A 287 -13.94 -11.67 1.33
CA ALA A 287 -13.30 -10.37 1.45
C ALA A 287 -13.76 -9.62 2.73
N ARG A 288 -15.06 -9.73 3.07
CA ARG A 288 -15.63 -9.12 4.29
C ARG A 288 -15.00 -9.69 5.57
N GLU A 289 -14.95 -11.02 5.69
CA GLU A 289 -14.41 -11.67 6.90
C GLU A 289 -12.91 -11.46 7.03
N CYS A 290 -12.14 -11.51 5.93
CA CYS A 290 -10.72 -11.19 5.95
C CYS A 290 -10.45 -9.75 6.42
N LEU A 291 -11.22 -8.76 5.92
CA LEU A 291 -11.07 -7.37 6.37
C LEU A 291 -11.45 -7.18 7.84
N LYS A 292 -12.49 -7.85 8.29
CA LYS A 292 -12.91 -7.84 9.70
C LYS A 292 -11.81 -8.39 10.62
N THR A 293 -11.21 -9.52 10.26
CA THR A 293 -10.08 -10.12 11.00
C THR A 293 -8.87 -9.20 10.98
N TYR A 294 -8.52 -8.61 9.82
CA TYR A 294 -7.44 -7.65 9.70
C TYR A 294 -7.63 -6.45 10.66
N ARG A 295 -8.83 -5.86 10.67
CA ARG A 295 -9.14 -4.74 11.56
C ARG A 295 -9.04 -5.11 13.04
N ALA A 296 -9.53 -6.29 13.42
CA ALA A 296 -9.43 -6.78 14.80
C ALA A 296 -7.98 -6.99 15.26
N MET A 297 -7.08 -7.39 14.36
CA MET A 297 -5.65 -7.54 14.66
C MET A 297 -4.90 -6.21 14.73
N ARG A 298 -5.42 -5.17 14.08
CA ARG A 298 -4.76 -3.85 14.02
C ARG A 298 -5.24 -2.85 15.07
N GLY A 299 -6.33 -3.15 15.79
CA GLY A 299 -6.87 -2.37 16.88
C GLY A 299 -7.86 -1.32 16.39
#